data_827700253e21e77d5f2a368eeac9b294
#
_entry.id   827700253e21e77d5f2a368eeac9b294
#
_cell.length_a   1.000
_cell.length_b   1.000
_cell.length_c   1.000
_cell.angle_alpha   90.00
_cell.angle_beta   90.00
_cell.angle_gamma   90.00
#
_symmetry.space_group_name_H-M   'P 1'
#
loop_
_entity.id
_entity.type
_entity.pdbx_description
1 polymer ?
#
loop_
_entity_poly.entity_id
_entity_poly.type
_entity_poly.pdbx_seq_one_letter_code
_entity_poly.pdbx_strand_id
1 'polypeptide(L)'
;MTAKIIKFEKMAKKIDKTNAARLLDRAKIEYDLVPYTVDENNLAATHVAEELGEDIATVFKTLVLKGDRTGHFVCVIPGDKEVDLKAAARVSGNKKADLIAMKELLPTTGYIRGGCSPIG
;
A
#
# COMPACT_ATOMS: atom_id res chain seq x y z
N MET A 1 3.73 -6.26 18.87
CA MET A 1 2.68 -6.01 17.87
C MET A 1 3.00 -6.75 16.59
N THR A 2 2.05 -7.49 16.05
CA THR A 2 2.23 -8.23 14.81
C THR A 2 1.61 -7.45 13.65
N ALA A 3 2.40 -7.20 12.62
CA ALA A 3 1.92 -6.60 11.38
C ALA A 3 1.79 -7.68 10.31
N LYS A 4 0.70 -7.64 9.55
CA LYS A 4 0.47 -8.58 8.46
C LYS A 4 0.88 -7.95 7.15
N ILE A 5 1.79 -8.60 6.43
CA ILE A 5 2.22 -8.18 5.10
C ILE A 5 1.59 -9.12 4.08
N ILE A 6 0.83 -8.54 3.16
CA ILE A 6 0.25 -9.30 2.05
C ILE A 6 1.21 -9.17 0.88
N LYS A 7 1.72 -10.29 0.42
CA LYS A 7 2.70 -10.34 -0.63
C LYS A 7 2.12 -10.92 -1.91
N PHE A 8 2.56 -10.36 -3.01
CA PHE A 8 2.30 -10.81 -4.34
C PHE A 8 3.05 -12.12 -4.59
N GLU A 9 2.33 -13.23 -4.71
CA GLU A 9 2.91 -14.56 -4.85
C GLU A 9 2.30 -15.29 -6.04
N LYS A 10 3.12 -15.82 -6.93
CA LYS A 10 2.63 -16.39 -8.18
C LYS A 10 2.58 -17.89 -8.19
N MET A 11 3.31 -18.66 -7.66
CA MET A 11 3.33 -20.14 -7.60
C MET A 11 4.60 -20.63 -6.91
N ALA A 12 5.11 -19.86 -6.02
CA ALA A 12 6.38 -20.20 -5.43
C ALA A 12 6.23 -21.26 -4.35
N LYS A 13 7.24 -22.11 -4.24
CA LYS A 13 7.34 -23.08 -3.16
C LYS A 13 7.76 -22.39 -1.86
N LYS A 14 8.30 -21.18 -1.94
CA LYS A 14 8.62 -20.35 -0.79
C LYS A 14 8.24 -18.91 -1.11
N ILE A 15 7.94 -18.16 -0.07
CA ILE A 15 7.57 -16.76 -0.20
C ILE A 15 8.85 -15.91 -0.19
N ASP A 16 9.06 -15.14 -1.25
CA ASP A 16 10.15 -14.17 -1.32
C ASP A 16 9.76 -12.91 -0.55
N LYS A 17 10.69 -12.38 0.22
CA LYS A 17 10.43 -11.18 1.00
C LYS A 17 10.50 -9.92 0.15
N THR A 18 9.56 -9.01 0.36
CA THR A 18 9.58 -7.67 -0.23
C THR A 18 10.55 -6.78 0.55
N ASN A 19 10.87 -5.60 0.01
CA ASN A 19 11.67 -4.63 0.74
C ASN A 19 10.99 -4.20 2.04
N ALA A 20 9.67 -4.03 2.03
CA ALA A 20 8.91 -3.72 3.24
C ALA A 20 9.11 -4.79 4.32
N ALA A 21 9.02 -6.07 3.93
CA ALA A 21 9.24 -7.18 4.86
C ALA A 21 10.66 -7.20 5.41
N ARG A 22 11.66 -6.93 4.56
CA ARG A 22 13.06 -6.86 5.00
C ARG A 22 13.29 -5.72 5.99
N LEU A 23 12.64 -4.59 5.81
CA LEU A 23 12.73 -3.47 6.73
C LEU A 23 12.08 -3.80 8.07
N LEU A 24 10.98 -4.52 8.06
CA LEU A 24 10.34 -5.00 9.29
C LEU A 24 11.24 -5.99 10.03
N ASP A 25 11.90 -6.90 9.31
CA ASP A 25 12.88 -7.84 9.89
C ASP A 25 14.01 -7.07 10.57
N ARG A 26 14.54 -6.06 9.89
CA ARG A 26 15.63 -5.24 10.43
C ARG A 26 15.20 -4.49 11.68
N ALA A 27 13.97 -4.04 11.74
CA ALA A 27 13.39 -3.35 12.90
C ALA A 27 12.94 -4.33 13.99
N LYS A 28 13.04 -5.64 13.76
CA LYS A 28 12.62 -6.70 14.69
C LYS A 28 11.12 -6.62 15.02
N ILE A 29 10.32 -6.29 14.01
CA ILE A 29 8.86 -6.26 14.13
C ILE A 29 8.30 -7.58 13.63
N GLU A 30 7.46 -8.23 14.44
CA GLU A 30 6.79 -9.45 14.04
C GLU A 30 5.70 -9.17 13.02
N TYR A 31 5.59 -10.03 12.01
CA TYR A 31 4.57 -9.95 10.98
C TYR A 31 4.35 -11.32 10.35
N ASP A 32 3.25 -11.47 9.63
CA ASP A 32 2.97 -12.65 8.82
C ASP A 32 3.02 -12.28 7.34
N LEU A 33 3.63 -13.15 6.53
CA LEU A 33 3.56 -13.04 5.08
C LEU A 33 2.41 -13.92 4.60
N VAL A 34 1.41 -13.31 3.99
CA VAL A 34 0.23 -14.02 3.51
C VAL A 34 0.19 -13.92 2.00
N PRO A 35 0.52 -15.03 1.29
CA PRO A 35 0.46 -15.02 -0.16
C PRO A 35 -0.98 -15.03 -0.66
N TYR A 36 -1.20 -14.48 -1.83
CA TYR A 36 -2.47 -14.51 -2.50
C TYR A 36 -2.28 -14.58 -4.01
N THR A 37 -3.28 -15.11 -4.71
CA THR A 37 -3.24 -15.18 -6.16
C THR A 37 -3.45 -13.81 -6.75
N VAL A 38 -2.58 -13.47 -7.69
CA VAL A 38 -2.66 -12.18 -8.36
C VAL A 38 -3.59 -12.26 -9.55
N ASP A 39 -4.59 -11.41 -9.57
CA ASP A 39 -5.39 -11.12 -10.73
C ASP A 39 -4.99 -9.74 -11.25
N GLU A 40 -4.24 -9.71 -12.35
CA GLU A 40 -3.74 -8.47 -12.94
C GLU A 40 -4.89 -7.55 -13.41
N ASN A 41 -6.07 -8.12 -13.63
CA ASN A 41 -7.25 -7.37 -14.03
C ASN A 41 -8.04 -6.85 -12.83
N ASN A 42 -7.71 -7.28 -11.62
CA ASN A 42 -8.40 -6.87 -10.41
C ASN A 42 -7.43 -6.74 -9.25
N LEU A 43 -6.74 -5.60 -9.18
CA LEU A 43 -5.77 -5.30 -8.12
C LEU A 43 -6.42 -4.59 -6.93
N ALA A 44 -7.74 -4.50 -6.88
CA ALA A 44 -8.43 -3.80 -5.80
C ALA A 44 -8.25 -4.50 -4.45
N ALA A 45 -8.10 -3.71 -3.39
CA ALA A 45 -7.98 -4.23 -2.03
C ALA A 45 -9.18 -5.08 -1.62
N THR A 46 -10.37 -4.76 -2.12
CA THR A 46 -11.59 -5.54 -1.85
C THR A 46 -11.46 -6.97 -2.38
N HIS A 47 -10.90 -7.14 -3.58
CA HIS A 47 -10.68 -8.46 -4.16
C HIS A 47 -9.66 -9.26 -3.32
N VAL A 48 -8.59 -8.62 -2.89
CA VAL A 48 -7.57 -9.26 -2.05
C VAL A 48 -8.18 -9.68 -0.72
N ALA A 49 -8.98 -8.83 -0.10
CA ALA A 49 -9.65 -9.16 1.16
C ALA A 49 -10.59 -10.36 0.99
N GLU A 50 -11.37 -10.42 -0.07
CA GLU A 50 -12.25 -11.54 -0.38
C GLU A 50 -11.47 -12.84 -0.54
N GLU A 51 -10.40 -12.82 -1.32
CA GLU A 51 -9.60 -14.01 -1.58
C GLU A 51 -8.96 -14.57 -0.30
N LEU A 52 -8.52 -13.68 0.59
CA LEU A 52 -7.90 -14.08 1.85
C LEU A 52 -8.90 -14.35 2.97
N GLY A 53 -10.19 -14.09 2.75
CA GLY A 53 -11.21 -14.20 3.79
C GLY A 53 -11.05 -13.17 4.90
N GLU A 54 -10.39 -12.05 4.60
CA GLU A 54 -10.17 -10.98 5.55
C GLU A 54 -11.30 -9.95 5.51
N ASP A 55 -11.57 -9.32 6.65
CA ASP A 55 -12.49 -8.19 6.70
C ASP A 55 -11.84 -6.99 5.98
N ILE A 56 -12.53 -6.40 5.02
CA ILE A 56 -12.02 -5.25 4.28
C ILE A 56 -11.59 -4.10 5.20
N ALA A 57 -12.21 -3.97 6.36
CA ALA A 57 -11.84 -2.94 7.33
C ALA A 57 -10.41 -3.14 7.88
N THR A 58 -9.85 -4.33 7.77
CA THR A 58 -8.49 -4.64 8.21
C THR A 58 -7.48 -4.61 7.08
N VAL A 59 -7.93 -4.39 5.85
CA VAL A 59 -7.07 -4.30 4.67
C VAL A 59 -6.96 -2.84 4.26
N PHE A 60 -5.74 -2.34 4.24
CA PHE A 60 -5.45 -0.94 3.91
C PHE A 60 -4.76 -0.83 2.57
N LYS A 61 -4.91 0.32 1.95
CA LYS A 61 -4.18 0.67 0.73
C LYS A 61 -3.37 1.93 0.96
N THR A 62 -2.23 1.99 0.28
CA THR A 62 -1.31 3.12 0.34
C THR A 62 -1.44 3.92 -0.94
N LEU A 63 -1.78 5.18 -0.81
CA LEU A 63 -1.92 6.11 -1.92
C LEU A 63 -0.83 7.18 -1.83
N VAL A 64 -0.21 7.48 -2.97
CA VAL A 64 0.82 8.51 -3.03
C VAL A 64 0.21 9.78 -3.63
N LEU A 65 0.35 10.86 -2.89
CA LEU A 65 -0.16 12.17 -3.27
C LEU A 65 0.99 13.15 -3.44
N LYS A 66 0.70 14.23 -4.14
CA LYS A 66 1.62 15.35 -4.26
C LYS A 66 0.92 16.62 -3.79
N GLY A 67 1.48 17.25 -2.78
CA GLY A 67 1.01 18.52 -2.28
C GLY A 67 1.71 19.69 -2.96
N ASP A 68 1.04 20.84 -2.99
CA ASP A 68 1.59 22.05 -3.61
C ASP A 68 2.71 22.69 -2.79
N ARG A 69 2.83 22.33 -1.51
CA ARG A 69 3.85 22.90 -0.61
C ARG A 69 4.87 21.89 -0.12
N THR A 70 4.45 20.66 0.19
CA THR A 70 5.31 19.65 0.80
C THR A 70 5.95 18.69 -0.19
N GLY A 71 5.48 18.64 -1.45
CA GLY A 71 5.87 17.59 -2.38
C GLY A 71 5.10 16.30 -2.11
N HIS A 72 5.74 15.16 -2.35
CA HIS A 72 5.09 13.85 -2.21
C HIS A 72 4.85 13.47 -0.75
N PHE A 73 3.70 12.85 -0.50
CA PHE A 73 3.37 12.23 0.79
C PHE A 73 2.41 11.07 0.55
N VAL A 74 2.23 10.22 1.54
CA VAL A 74 1.38 9.04 1.42
C VAL A 74 0.19 9.12 2.35
N CYS A 75 -0.93 8.53 1.92
CA CYS A 75 -2.10 8.30 2.75
C CYS A 75 -2.35 6.80 2.80
N VAL A 76 -2.51 6.27 4.01
CA VAL A 76 -2.90 4.88 4.23
C VAL A 76 -4.35 4.89 4.70
N ILE A 77 -5.22 4.29 3.92
CA ILE A 77 -6.66 4.32 4.18
C ILE A 77 -7.25 2.91 4.04
N PRO A 78 -8.42 2.66 4.63
CA PRO A 78 -9.11 1.37 4.42
C PRO A 78 -9.32 1.10 2.94
N GLY A 79 -9.16 -0.16 2.53
CA GLY A 79 -9.14 -0.54 1.13
C GLY A 79 -10.40 -0.26 0.35
N ASP A 80 -11.55 -0.14 1.03
CA ASP A 80 -12.85 0.15 0.42
C ASP A 80 -13.22 1.63 0.43
N LYS A 81 -12.33 2.50 0.91
CA LYS A 81 -12.58 3.93 1.02
C LYS A 81 -11.82 4.71 -0.05
N GLU A 82 -12.25 5.94 -0.28
CA GLU A 82 -11.57 6.88 -1.15
C GLU A 82 -10.92 7.97 -0.30
N VAL A 83 -9.78 8.48 -0.78
CA VAL A 83 -9.11 9.55 -0.06
C VAL A 83 -9.84 10.88 -0.27
N ASP A 84 -10.06 11.60 0.83
CA ASP A 84 -10.55 12.97 0.78
C ASP A 84 -9.36 13.90 0.53
N LEU A 85 -9.21 14.33 -0.71
CA LEU A 85 -8.06 15.14 -1.11
C LEU A 85 -7.98 16.48 -0.38
N LYS A 86 -9.10 17.08 -0.08
CA LYS A 86 -9.14 18.35 0.67
C LYS A 86 -8.67 18.16 2.11
N ALA A 87 -9.16 17.11 2.76
CA ALA A 87 -8.73 16.78 4.11
C ALA A 87 -7.26 16.39 4.16
N ALA A 88 -6.80 15.60 3.18
CA ALA A 88 -5.40 15.21 3.07
C ALA A 88 -4.49 16.43 2.90
N ALA A 89 -4.88 17.37 2.06
CA ALA A 89 -4.13 18.62 1.87
C ALA A 89 -4.05 19.40 3.19
N ARG A 90 -5.16 19.59 3.86
CA ARG A 90 -5.21 20.33 5.12
C ARG A 90 -4.34 19.70 6.20
N VAL A 91 -4.45 18.39 6.40
CA VAL A 91 -3.71 17.68 7.44
C VAL A 91 -2.21 17.68 7.16
N SER A 92 -1.81 17.62 5.89
CA SER A 92 -0.39 17.62 5.49
C SER A 92 0.22 19.02 5.40
N GLY A 93 -0.57 20.07 5.61
CA GLY A 93 -0.06 21.43 5.52
C GLY A 93 -0.02 22.00 4.11
N ASN A 94 -0.78 21.39 3.19
CA ASN A 94 -0.90 21.85 1.81
C ASN A 94 -2.20 22.61 1.60
N LYS A 95 -2.20 23.47 0.60
CA LYS A 95 -3.42 24.13 0.14
C LYS A 95 -4.18 23.21 -0.81
N LYS A 96 -3.45 22.44 -1.60
CA LYS A 96 -3.99 21.51 -2.57
C LYS A 96 -3.13 20.26 -2.63
N ALA A 97 -3.75 19.11 -2.81
CA ALA A 97 -3.08 17.84 -3.01
C ALA A 97 -3.84 16.99 -4.04
N ASP A 98 -3.10 16.24 -4.83
CA ASP A 98 -3.66 15.36 -5.85
C ASP A 98 -2.93 14.01 -5.83
N LEU A 99 -3.62 12.97 -6.29
CA LEU A 99 -2.97 11.68 -6.53
C LEU A 99 -1.95 11.83 -7.65
N ILE A 100 -0.77 11.21 -7.50
CA ILE A 100 0.22 11.23 -8.57
C ILE A 100 -0.24 10.36 -9.73
N ALA A 101 0.28 10.64 -10.93
CA ALA A 101 0.00 9.82 -12.09
C ALA A 101 0.60 8.42 -11.89
N MET A 102 -0.10 7.39 -12.37
CA MET A 102 0.34 6.01 -12.21
C MET A 102 1.74 5.77 -12.76
N LYS A 103 2.10 6.40 -13.87
CA LYS A 103 3.43 6.30 -14.49
C LYS A 103 4.55 6.85 -13.62
N GLU A 104 4.22 7.69 -12.65
CA GLU A 104 5.18 8.29 -11.73
C GLU A 104 5.40 7.46 -10.47
N LEU A 105 4.53 6.48 -10.21
CA LEU A 105 4.55 5.72 -8.97
C LEU A 105 5.87 4.96 -8.78
N LEU A 106 6.27 4.17 -9.75
CA LEU A 106 7.50 3.38 -9.66
C LEU A 106 8.75 4.25 -9.55
N PRO A 107 8.96 5.29 -10.41
CA PRO A 107 10.12 6.16 -10.25
C PRO A 107 10.17 6.91 -8.93
N THR A 108 9.01 7.24 -8.36
CA THR A 108 8.94 8.01 -7.12
C THR A 108 9.12 7.15 -5.88
N THR A 109 8.52 5.95 -5.85
CA THR A 109 8.44 5.14 -4.63
C THR A 109 9.23 3.83 -4.70
N GLY A 110 9.53 3.34 -5.88
CA GLY A 110 10.07 2.00 -6.06
C GLY A 110 9.02 0.89 -5.99
N TYR A 111 7.75 1.24 -5.81
CA TYR A 111 6.64 0.29 -5.77
C TYR A 111 5.77 0.42 -7.01
N ILE A 112 5.04 -0.66 -7.34
CA ILE A 112 4.07 -0.68 -8.43
C ILE A 112 2.66 -0.57 -7.87
N ARG A 113 1.70 -0.27 -8.74
CA ARG A 113 0.28 -0.25 -8.35
C ARG A 113 -0.13 -1.60 -7.77
N GLY A 114 -0.86 -1.56 -6.66
CA GLY A 114 -1.29 -2.76 -5.95
C GLY A 114 -0.24 -3.32 -5.01
N GLY A 115 1.01 -2.87 -5.11
CA GLY A 115 2.09 -3.31 -4.25
C GLY A 115 2.75 -2.20 -3.46
N CYS A 116 2.16 -1.01 -3.45
CA CYS A 116 2.73 0.13 -2.74
C CYS A 116 2.58 -0.01 -1.23
N SER A 117 3.68 0.18 -0.51
CA SER A 117 3.73 0.09 0.95
C SER A 117 4.12 1.45 1.55
N PRO A 118 3.61 1.79 2.75
CA PRO A 118 4.06 2.98 3.47
C PRO A 118 5.44 2.78 4.11
N ILE A 119 5.96 1.55 4.08
CA ILE A 119 7.24 1.21 4.72
C ILE A 119 8.37 1.39 3.73
N GLY A 120 9.32 2.22 4.10
CA GLY A 120 10.46 2.56 3.24
C GLY A 120 10.16 3.65 2.29
#